data_bb3f2ca001a785f2d6d89a55dcae0ab0
#
_entry.id   bb3f2ca001a785f2d6d89a55dcae0ab0
#
_cell.length_a   1.000
_cell.length_b   1.000
_cell.length_c   1.000
_cell.angle_alpha   90.00
_cell.angle_beta   90.00
_cell.angle_gamma   90.00
#
_symmetry.space_group_name_H-M   'P 1'
#
loop_
_entity.id
_entity.type
_entity.pdbx_description
1 polymer ?
#
loop_
_entity_poly.entity_id
_entity_poly.type
_entity_poly.pdbx_seq_one_letter_code
_entity_poly.pdbx_strand_id
1 'polypeptide(L)'
;RELQGLTGLDVEDAQARRLLNDLASYTAHHDLGREDRGIVASRWLTEIYEPVTSMVPAHLRGRLEAAEFFHEVLEHRWYLSERAGHEVDIFETAQDYIDTVLGSKPDEALAAE
;
A
#
# COMPACT_ATOMS: atom_id res chain seq x y z
N ARG A 1 14.05 7.78 -2.26
CA ARG A 1 14.99 7.63 -3.39
C ARG A 1 15.17 6.18 -3.81
N GLU A 2 15.37 5.30 -2.83
CA GLU A 2 15.52 3.88 -3.15
C GLU A 2 14.24 3.32 -3.77
N LEU A 3 13.09 3.67 -3.19
CA LEU A 3 11.80 3.22 -3.71
C LEU A 3 11.59 3.74 -5.13
N GLN A 4 11.88 5.02 -5.39
CA GLN A 4 11.71 5.61 -6.70
C GLN A 4 12.61 4.90 -7.73
N GLY A 5 13.85 4.58 -7.37
CA GLY A 5 14.77 3.87 -8.26
C GLY A 5 14.31 2.46 -8.58
N LEU A 6 13.62 1.78 -7.66
CA LEU A 6 13.16 0.40 -7.85
C LEU A 6 11.79 0.30 -8.52
N THR A 7 10.89 1.24 -8.24
CA THR A 7 9.48 1.15 -8.64
C THR A 7 9.01 2.31 -9.50
N GLY A 8 9.76 3.42 -9.53
CA GLY A 8 9.32 4.65 -10.18
C GLY A 8 8.35 5.47 -9.34
N LEU A 9 8.01 5.04 -8.14
CA LEU A 9 7.11 5.77 -7.26
C LEU A 9 7.84 6.90 -6.56
N ASP A 10 7.26 8.11 -6.60
CA ASP A 10 7.79 9.28 -5.92
C ASP A 10 6.86 9.63 -4.77
N VAL A 11 7.29 9.33 -3.55
CA VAL A 11 6.47 9.46 -2.34
C VAL A 11 7.28 10.11 -1.22
N GLU A 12 6.59 10.57 -0.18
CA GLU A 12 7.23 11.11 1.01
C GLU A 12 8.06 10.05 1.72
N ASP A 13 9.09 10.51 2.46
CA ASP A 13 10.05 9.61 3.12
C ASP A 13 9.40 8.59 4.05
N ALA A 14 8.42 9.01 4.84
CA ALA A 14 7.75 8.09 5.77
C ALA A 14 6.96 7.02 5.01
N GLN A 15 6.30 7.43 3.93
CA GLN A 15 5.58 6.49 3.06
C GLN A 15 6.54 5.56 2.36
N ALA A 16 7.65 6.10 1.84
CA ALA A 16 8.66 5.30 1.14
C ALA A 16 9.22 4.21 2.05
N ARG A 17 9.50 4.54 3.31
CA ARG A 17 10.04 3.56 4.25
C ARG A 17 9.07 2.42 4.48
N ARG A 18 7.79 2.72 4.64
CA ARG A 18 6.78 1.70 4.87
C ARG A 18 6.57 0.81 3.64
N LEU A 19 6.56 1.43 2.46
CA LEU A 19 6.43 0.69 1.21
C LEU A 19 7.66 -0.20 0.97
N LEU A 20 8.86 0.29 1.27
CA LEU A 20 10.08 -0.52 1.17
C LEU A 20 10.07 -1.68 2.15
N ASN A 21 9.53 -1.48 3.35
CA ASN A 21 9.38 -2.57 4.32
C ASN A 21 8.43 -3.64 3.79
N ASP A 22 7.34 -3.24 3.13
CA ASP A 22 6.41 -4.20 2.55
C ASP A 22 7.06 -4.97 1.39
N LEU A 23 7.83 -4.27 0.56
CA LEU A 23 8.59 -4.90 -0.51
C LEU A 23 9.58 -5.93 0.05
N ALA A 24 10.25 -5.60 1.15
CA ALA A 24 11.17 -6.53 1.80
C ALA A 24 10.43 -7.76 2.34
N SER A 25 9.26 -7.57 2.94
CA SER A 25 8.42 -8.67 3.43
C SER A 25 7.94 -9.56 2.28
N TYR A 26 7.55 -8.96 1.17
CA TYR A 26 7.16 -9.67 -0.04
C TYR A 26 8.33 -10.53 -0.56
N THR A 27 9.53 -9.93 -0.61
CA THR A 27 10.74 -10.62 -1.06
C THR A 27 11.02 -11.85 -0.20
N ALA A 28 10.92 -11.71 1.12
CA ALA A 28 11.18 -12.80 2.05
C ALA A 28 10.09 -13.87 1.97
N HIS A 29 8.84 -13.45 1.90
CA HIS A 29 7.69 -14.37 1.87
C HIS A 29 7.72 -15.26 0.62
N HIS A 30 8.16 -14.73 -0.52
CA HIS A 30 8.23 -15.47 -1.78
C HIS A 30 9.61 -16.07 -2.05
N ASP A 31 10.54 -15.98 -1.08
CA ASP A 31 11.91 -16.51 -1.19
C ASP A 31 12.63 -15.96 -2.42
N LEU A 32 12.55 -14.65 -2.61
CA LEU A 32 13.13 -13.96 -3.76
C LEU A 32 14.41 -13.18 -3.44
N GLY A 33 15.05 -13.48 -2.30
CA GLY A 33 16.21 -12.72 -1.84
C GLY A 33 17.41 -12.78 -2.76
N ARG A 34 17.48 -13.77 -3.64
CA ARG A 34 18.58 -13.95 -4.60
C ARG A 34 18.27 -13.40 -5.99
N GLU A 35 17.04 -12.96 -6.20
CA GLU A 35 16.63 -12.40 -7.48
C GLU A 35 17.09 -10.95 -7.62
N ASP A 36 17.16 -10.46 -8.85
CA ASP A 36 17.43 -9.05 -9.12
C ASP A 36 16.37 -8.18 -8.43
N ARG A 37 16.83 -7.16 -7.69
CA ARG A 37 15.93 -6.31 -6.90
C ARG A 37 14.92 -5.57 -7.77
N GLY A 38 15.31 -5.17 -8.98
CA GLY A 38 14.39 -4.50 -9.91
C GLY A 38 13.29 -5.42 -10.39
N ILE A 39 13.60 -6.68 -10.62
CA ILE A 39 12.62 -7.68 -11.03
C ILE A 39 11.63 -7.93 -9.90
N VAL A 40 12.12 -8.10 -8.67
CA VAL A 40 11.26 -8.31 -7.51
C VAL A 40 10.37 -7.11 -7.25
N ALA A 41 10.93 -5.90 -7.34
CA ALA A 41 10.15 -4.68 -7.18
C ALA A 41 9.05 -4.55 -8.22
N SER A 42 9.33 -4.93 -9.46
CA SER A 42 8.34 -4.92 -10.54
C SER A 42 7.21 -5.92 -10.27
N ARG A 43 7.55 -7.11 -9.77
CA ARG A 43 6.55 -8.10 -9.39
C ARG A 43 5.66 -7.61 -8.25
N TRP A 44 6.27 -7.03 -7.22
CA TRP A 44 5.53 -6.47 -6.10
C TRP A 44 4.58 -5.36 -6.58
N LEU A 45 5.07 -4.48 -7.44
CA LEU A 45 4.27 -3.40 -7.99
C LEU A 45 3.04 -3.94 -8.72
N THR A 46 3.24 -4.96 -9.57
CA THR A 46 2.19 -5.53 -10.41
C THR A 46 1.23 -6.43 -9.62
N GLU A 47 1.74 -7.19 -8.66
CA GLU A 47 0.94 -8.19 -7.94
C GLU A 47 0.30 -7.65 -6.68
N ILE A 48 0.88 -6.63 -6.07
CA ILE A 48 0.41 -6.09 -4.78
C ILE A 48 -0.02 -4.64 -4.90
N TYR A 49 0.91 -3.74 -5.23
CA TYR A 49 0.64 -2.31 -5.17
C TYR A 49 -0.48 -1.87 -6.11
N GLU A 50 -0.37 -2.20 -7.38
CA GLU A 50 -1.37 -1.78 -8.37
C GLU A 50 -2.74 -2.43 -8.11
N PRO A 51 -2.82 -3.74 -7.83
CA PRO A 51 -4.13 -4.34 -7.53
C PRO A 51 -4.77 -3.75 -6.27
N VAL A 52 -3.99 -3.50 -5.23
CA VAL A 52 -4.53 -2.92 -3.99
C VAL A 52 -5.05 -1.50 -4.22
N THR A 53 -4.23 -0.65 -4.86
CA THR A 53 -4.63 0.73 -5.10
C THR A 53 -5.80 0.84 -6.08
N SER A 54 -5.94 -0.15 -6.97
CA SER A 54 -7.05 -0.20 -7.94
C SER A 54 -8.38 -0.59 -7.30
N MET A 55 -8.37 -1.06 -6.05
CA MET A 55 -9.61 -1.43 -5.35
C MET A 55 -10.47 -0.22 -4.98
N VAL A 56 -9.87 0.97 -4.94
CA VAL A 56 -10.59 2.19 -4.55
C VAL A 56 -11.69 2.49 -5.58
N PRO A 57 -12.97 2.54 -5.16
CA PRO A 57 -14.05 2.87 -6.09
C PRO A 57 -13.87 4.26 -6.68
N ALA A 58 -14.38 4.46 -7.90
CA ALA A 58 -14.23 5.73 -8.62
C ALA A 58 -14.70 6.93 -7.79
N HIS A 59 -15.80 6.78 -7.06
CA HIS A 59 -16.36 7.89 -6.27
C HIS A 59 -15.53 8.25 -5.04
N LEU A 60 -14.55 7.43 -4.67
CA LEU A 60 -13.68 7.70 -3.52
C LEU A 60 -12.24 8.06 -3.93
N ARG A 61 -11.95 8.11 -5.23
CA ARG A 61 -10.56 8.32 -5.69
C ARG A 61 -9.97 9.67 -5.33
N GLY A 62 -10.79 10.67 -5.07
CA GLY A 62 -10.32 11.98 -4.64
C GLY A 62 -9.97 12.08 -3.17
N ARG A 63 -10.19 11.01 -2.39
CA ARG A 63 -9.98 11.05 -0.94
C ARG A 63 -8.52 10.98 -0.54
N LEU A 64 -7.74 10.13 -1.21
CA LEU A 64 -6.30 9.97 -0.96
C LEU A 64 -5.57 9.67 -2.25
N GLU A 65 -4.31 10.08 -2.34
CA GLU A 65 -3.44 9.64 -3.42
C GLU A 65 -3.11 8.17 -3.25
N ALA A 66 -2.74 7.49 -4.35
CA ALA A 66 -2.51 6.04 -4.33
C ALA A 66 -1.48 5.59 -3.30
N ALA A 67 -0.33 6.26 -3.25
CA ALA A 67 0.74 5.89 -2.32
C ALA A 67 0.33 6.13 -0.87
N GLU A 68 -0.42 7.19 -0.61
CA GLU A 68 -0.93 7.47 0.73
C GLU A 68 -1.97 6.44 1.13
N PHE A 69 -2.85 6.07 0.20
CA PHE A 69 -3.83 5.00 0.44
C PHE A 69 -3.12 3.70 0.81
N PHE A 70 -2.11 3.32 0.02
CA PHE A 70 -1.36 2.08 0.27
C PHE A 70 -0.69 2.12 1.65
N HIS A 71 -0.06 3.25 1.99
CA HIS A 71 0.55 3.45 3.31
C HIS A 71 -0.49 3.24 4.42
N GLU A 72 -1.67 3.83 4.28
CA GLU A 72 -2.74 3.71 5.27
C GLU A 72 -3.26 2.28 5.38
N VAL A 73 -3.33 1.57 4.26
CA VAL A 73 -3.71 0.15 4.25
C VAL A 73 -2.69 -0.67 5.04
N LEU A 74 -1.39 -0.39 4.90
CA LEU A 74 -0.36 -1.11 5.66
C LEU A 74 -0.50 -0.87 7.15
N GLU A 75 -0.78 0.38 7.57
CA GLU A 75 -1.05 0.68 8.97
C GLU A 75 -2.29 -0.04 9.48
N HIS A 76 -3.33 -0.05 8.68
CA HIS A 76 -4.60 -0.71 9.02
C HIS A 76 -4.40 -2.22 9.15
N ARG A 77 -3.57 -2.83 8.28
CA ARG A 77 -3.24 -4.25 8.37
C ARG A 77 -2.56 -4.58 9.70
N TRP A 78 -1.62 -3.74 10.13
CA TRP A 78 -0.98 -3.93 11.43
C TRP A 78 -2.02 -3.95 12.55
N TYR A 79 -2.92 -2.98 12.52
CA TYR A 79 -3.97 -2.86 13.53
C TYR A 79 -4.91 -4.08 13.53
N LEU A 80 -5.39 -4.49 12.35
CA LEU A 80 -6.27 -5.66 12.24
C LEU A 80 -5.55 -6.94 12.65
N SER A 81 -4.28 -7.07 12.28
CA SER A 81 -3.48 -8.26 12.59
C SER A 81 -3.24 -8.39 14.09
N GLU A 82 -2.98 -7.27 14.78
CA GLU A 82 -2.84 -7.27 16.23
C GLU A 82 -4.11 -7.77 16.91
N ARG A 83 -5.25 -7.32 16.43
CA ARG A 83 -6.55 -7.73 17.00
C ARG A 83 -6.90 -9.17 16.69
N ALA A 84 -6.52 -9.65 15.51
CA ALA A 84 -6.82 -11.00 15.06
C ALA A 84 -5.87 -12.06 15.62
N GLY A 85 -4.67 -11.65 16.05
CA GLY A 85 -3.65 -12.57 16.52
C GLY A 85 -2.91 -13.28 15.40
N HIS A 86 -3.08 -12.84 14.16
CA HIS A 86 -2.36 -13.35 13.00
C HIS A 86 -2.34 -12.28 11.91
N GLU A 87 -1.47 -12.44 10.92
CA GLU A 87 -1.39 -11.49 9.81
C GLU A 87 -2.63 -11.58 8.93
N VAL A 88 -3.29 -10.43 8.74
CA VAL A 88 -4.47 -10.34 7.89
C VAL A 88 -4.04 -10.06 6.45
N ASP A 89 -4.70 -10.69 5.49
CA ASP A 89 -4.43 -10.51 4.07
C ASP A 89 -4.58 -9.04 3.66
N ILE A 90 -3.66 -8.57 2.80
CA ILE A 90 -3.65 -7.16 2.40
C ILE A 90 -4.89 -6.76 1.60
N PHE A 91 -5.45 -7.68 0.80
CA PHE A 91 -6.65 -7.37 0.03
C PHE A 91 -7.88 -7.27 0.92
N GLU A 92 -8.00 -8.13 1.92
CA GLU A 92 -9.05 -8.02 2.93
C GLU A 92 -8.91 -6.73 3.72
N THR A 93 -7.68 -6.38 4.08
CA THR A 93 -7.38 -5.14 4.81
C THR A 93 -7.79 -3.92 3.99
N ALA A 94 -7.43 -3.90 2.71
CA ALA A 94 -7.76 -2.78 1.83
C ALA A 94 -9.27 -2.61 1.70
N GLN A 95 -10.01 -3.70 1.56
CA GLN A 95 -11.45 -3.63 1.46
C GLN A 95 -12.07 -3.10 2.76
N ASP A 96 -11.59 -3.59 3.90
CA ASP A 96 -12.06 -3.10 5.20
C ASP A 96 -11.76 -1.62 5.38
N TYR A 97 -10.55 -1.18 4.98
CA TYR A 97 -10.18 0.23 5.05
C TYR A 97 -11.10 1.09 4.20
N ILE A 98 -11.39 0.66 2.97
CA ILE A 98 -12.29 1.38 2.06
C ILE A 98 -13.68 1.50 2.71
N ASP A 99 -14.18 0.40 3.25
CA ASP A 99 -15.54 0.35 3.79
C ASP A 99 -15.70 1.14 5.10
N THR A 100 -14.68 1.13 5.96
CA THR A 100 -14.82 1.67 7.31
C THR A 100 -14.10 3.00 7.53
N VAL A 101 -13.09 3.33 6.75
CA VAL A 101 -12.27 4.53 6.96
C VAL A 101 -12.35 5.49 5.79
N LEU A 102 -12.02 5.01 4.59
CA LEU A 102 -11.90 5.88 3.42
C LEU A 102 -13.20 6.59 3.08
N GLY A 103 -14.32 5.91 3.22
CA GLY A 103 -15.63 6.48 2.93
C GLY A 103 -16.01 7.67 3.80
N SER A 104 -15.37 7.81 4.97
CA SER A 104 -15.63 8.92 5.89
C SER A 104 -14.63 10.06 5.78
N LYS A 105 -13.58 9.91 4.96
CA LYS A 105 -12.57 10.96 4.79
C LYS A 105 -13.07 12.04 3.83
N PRO A 106 -12.67 13.30 4.05
CA PRO A 106 -13.00 14.37 3.09
C PRO A 106 -12.23 14.18 1.79
N ASP A 107 -12.78 14.71 0.69
CA ASP A 107 -12.09 14.70 -0.59
C ASP A 107 -10.89 15.66 -0.53
N GLU A 108 -9.69 15.17 -0.89
CA GLU A 108 -8.47 15.99 -0.81
C GLU A 108 -8.52 17.19 -1.75
N ALA A 109 -9.13 17.04 -2.93
CA ALA A 109 -9.24 18.14 -3.87
C ALA A 109 -10.07 19.29 -3.31
N LEU A 110 -11.12 18.97 -2.53
CA LEU A 110 -11.95 19.98 -1.87
C LEU A 110 -11.24 20.54 -0.64
N ALA A 111 -10.54 19.70 0.09
CA ALA A 111 -9.82 20.11 1.29
C ALA A 111 -8.66 21.07 0.97
N ALA A 112 -8.09 21.00 -0.23
CA ALA A 112 -7.00 21.84 -0.67
C ALA A 112 -7.45 23.27 -1.01
N GLU A 113 -8.74 23.48 -1.17
CA GLU A 113 -9.29 24.81 -1.43
C GLU A 113 -9.47 25.62 -0.15
#